data_62a7afecc9e51573b34dd773656a8678
#
_entry.id   62a7afecc9e51573b34dd773656a8678
#
_cell.length_a   1.000
_cell.length_b   1.000
_cell.length_c   1.000
_cell.angle_alpha   90.00
_cell.angle_beta   90.00
_cell.angle_gamma   90.00
#
_symmetry.space_group_name_H-M   'P 1'
#
loop_
_entity.id
_entity.type
_entity.pdbx_description
1 polymer ?
#
loop_
_entity_poly.entity_id
_entity_poly.type
_entity_poly.pdbx_seq_one_letter_code
_entity_poly.pdbx_strand_id
1 'polypeptide(L)'
;MFHGLSAFPLTPLKEGKFDEQAFINLLRPLIDAGVDSLGILGSTGSYAYLTVEERTHITRCAVEHANDIPVMVSIGALRLDDILRLAERAQKAGASSVLMAPVSYQRLTTDEVYSLYETVTRQLSVPLCVYDNPATTGFEFSDELMFAVAALPNIGSVKMGHMPE
;
A
#
# COMPACT_ATOMS: atom_id res chain seq x y z
N MET A 1 -11.18 -7.11 -8.00
CA MET A 1 -11.35 -5.85 -7.23
C MET A 1 -11.64 -6.23 -5.81
N PHE A 2 -11.04 -5.55 -4.83
CA PHE A 2 -11.29 -5.81 -3.42
C PHE A 2 -12.74 -5.47 -3.07
N HIS A 3 -13.37 -6.24 -2.22
CA HIS A 3 -14.72 -6.04 -1.70
C HIS A 3 -14.75 -6.51 -0.23
N GLY A 4 -15.81 -6.19 0.49
CA GLY A 4 -15.99 -6.64 1.86
C GLY A 4 -15.02 -5.97 2.85
N LEU A 5 -14.53 -6.74 3.82
CA LEU A 5 -13.70 -6.28 4.92
C LEU A 5 -12.21 -6.47 4.63
N SER A 6 -11.47 -5.36 4.52
CA SER A 6 -10.00 -5.38 4.43
C SER A 6 -9.39 -5.12 5.81
N ALA A 7 -8.56 -6.04 6.30
CA ALA A 7 -7.83 -5.87 7.55
C ALA A 7 -6.44 -5.30 7.30
N PHE A 8 -6.05 -4.31 8.12
CA PHE A 8 -4.73 -3.65 8.05
C PHE A 8 -3.95 -3.93 9.34
N PRO A 9 -3.17 -5.03 9.40
CA PRO A 9 -2.42 -5.41 10.58
C PRO A 9 -1.23 -4.48 10.85
N LEU A 10 -0.79 -4.48 12.12
CA LEU A 10 0.48 -3.91 12.53
C LEU A 10 1.67 -4.70 11.94
N THR A 11 2.84 -4.06 11.91
CA THR A 11 4.12 -4.71 11.64
C THR A 11 4.90 -4.80 12.96
N PRO A 12 4.91 -5.96 13.63
CA PRO A 12 5.63 -6.11 14.89
C PRO A 12 7.14 -6.00 14.69
N LEU A 13 7.78 -5.27 15.60
CA LEU A 13 9.23 -5.15 15.65
C LEU A 13 9.72 -5.62 17.04
N LYS A 14 10.81 -6.35 17.06
CA LYS A 14 11.54 -6.72 18.25
C LYS A 14 12.97 -6.21 18.14
N GLU A 15 13.40 -5.39 19.09
CA GLU A 15 14.73 -4.77 19.08
C GLU A 15 15.04 -4.04 17.75
N GLY A 16 14.03 -3.35 17.18
CA GLY A 16 14.15 -2.60 15.93
C GLY A 16 14.16 -3.45 14.66
N LYS A 17 13.95 -4.77 14.75
CA LYS A 17 13.90 -5.69 13.60
C LYS A 17 12.51 -6.31 13.46
N PHE A 18 12.13 -6.65 12.24
CA PHE A 18 10.88 -7.33 11.96
C PHE A 18 10.78 -8.65 12.74
N ASP A 19 9.70 -8.79 13.52
CA ASP A 19 9.36 -10.02 14.24
C ASP A 19 8.37 -10.84 13.40
N GLU A 20 8.92 -11.69 12.55
CA GLU A 20 8.15 -12.51 11.62
C GLU A 20 7.14 -13.41 12.32
N GLN A 21 7.55 -14.07 13.43
CA GLN A 21 6.65 -14.96 14.15
C GLN A 21 5.48 -14.22 14.80
N ALA A 22 5.73 -13.03 15.36
CA ALA A 22 4.67 -12.20 15.91
C ALA A 22 3.73 -11.72 14.79
N PHE A 23 4.26 -11.40 13.60
CA PHE A 23 3.47 -10.99 12.45
C PHE A 23 2.56 -12.13 11.95
N ILE A 24 3.08 -13.34 11.79
CA ILE A 24 2.29 -14.53 11.42
C ILE A 24 1.17 -14.77 12.46
N ASN A 25 1.48 -14.61 13.73
CA ASN A 25 0.50 -14.74 14.81
C ASN A 25 -0.60 -13.65 14.77
N LEU A 26 -0.32 -12.45 14.21
CA LEU A 26 -1.33 -11.43 13.96
C LEU A 26 -2.17 -11.73 12.70
N LEU A 27 -1.59 -12.33 11.67
CA LEU A 27 -2.34 -12.67 10.45
C LEU A 27 -3.34 -13.80 10.68
N ARG A 28 -2.96 -14.83 11.45
CA ARG A 28 -3.76 -16.03 11.66
C ARG A 28 -5.20 -15.73 12.12
N PRO A 29 -5.46 -14.99 13.21
CA PRO A 29 -6.84 -14.71 13.63
C PRO A 29 -7.64 -13.89 12.61
N LEU A 30 -7.00 -13.07 11.78
CA LEU A 30 -7.67 -12.32 10.71
C LEU A 30 -8.14 -13.28 9.60
N ILE A 31 -7.26 -14.21 9.23
CA ILE A 31 -7.54 -15.26 8.24
C ILE A 31 -8.65 -16.19 8.74
N ASP A 32 -8.55 -16.65 9.99
CA ASP A 32 -9.55 -17.52 10.62
C ASP A 32 -10.92 -16.84 10.76
N ALA A 33 -10.94 -15.50 10.93
CA ALA A 33 -12.16 -14.69 10.95
C ALA A 33 -12.77 -14.48 9.56
N GLY A 34 -12.10 -14.87 8.49
CA GLY A 34 -12.59 -14.78 7.13
C GLY A 34 -12.64 -13.36 6.58
N VAL A 35 -11.62 -12.52 6.85
CA VAL A 35 -11.52 -11.21 6.19
C VAL A 35 -11.39 -11.37 4.67
N ASP A 36 -11.96 -10.45 3.91
CA ASP A 36 -11.97 -10.54 2.44
C ASP A 36 -10.62 -10.15 1.81
N SER A 37 -9.79 -9.41 2.53
CA SER A 37 -8.43 -9.05 2.09
C SER A 37 -7.54 -8.58 3.23
N LEU A 38 -6.22 -8.58 3.00
CA LEU A 38 -5.21 -8.04 3.89
C LEU A 38 -4.52 -6.83 3.25
N GLY A 39 -4.48 -5.71 3.97
CA GLY A 39 -3.72 -4.52 3.57
C GLY A 39 -2.42 -4.42 4.38
N ILE A 40 -1.30 -4.71 3.75
CA ILE A 40 0.00 -4.80 4.41
C ILE A 40 0.79 -3.50 4.26
N LEU A 41 1.55 -3.13 5.29
CA LEU A 41 2.42 -1.97 5.23
C LEU A 41 1.67 -0.65 4.94
N GLY A 42 0.43 -0.53 5.41
CA GLY A 42 -0.26 0.75 5.46
C GLY A 42 0.29 1.65 6.57
N SER A 43 -0.40 2.75 6.87
CA SER A 43 -0.02 3.63 8.01
C SER A 43 0.01 2.85 9.32
N THR A 44 -0.96 1.98 9.58
CA THR A 44 -0.99 1.05 10.72
C THR A 44 0.22 0.12 10.74
N GLY A 45 0.69 -0.32 9.58
CA GLY A 45 1.87 -1.19 9.41
C GLY A 45 3.20 -0.43 9.43
N SER A 46 3.22 0.87 9.75
CA SER A 46 4.42 1.68 9.96
C SER A 46 5.41 1.70 8.77
N TYR A 47 4.90 1.57 7.54
CA TYR A 47 5.73 1.40 6.34
C TYR A 47 6.79 2.49 6.14
N ALA A 48 6.49 3.73 6.56
CA ALA A 48 7.37 4.88 6.36
C ALA A 48 8.69 4.78 7.15
N TYR A 49 8.76 3.92 8.16
CA TYR A 49 9.92 3.72 9.04
C TYR A 49 10.74 2.48 8.68
N LEU A 50 10.36 1.75 7.62
CA LEU A 50 10.97 0.50 7.23
C LEU A 50 11.76 0.67 5.91
N THR A 51 12.89 0.01 5.82
CA THR A 51 13.70 -0.04 4.59
C THR A 51 12.98 -0.80 3.47
N VAL A 52 13.42 -0.61 2.23
CA VAL A 52 12.90 -1.36 1.07
C VAL A 52 13.08 -2.86 1.26
N GLU A 53 14.20 -3.29 1.86
CA GLU A 53 14.52 -4.69 2.13
C GLU A 53 13.58 -5.30 3.17
N GLU A 54 13.34 -4.61 4.29
CA GLU A 54 12.38 -5.04 5.32
C GLU A 54 10.96 -5.14 4.76
N ARG A 55 10.52 -4.12 4.03
CA ARG A 55 9.20 -4.12 3.38
C ARG A 55 9.04 -5.28 2.39
N THR A 56 10.10 -5.60 1.66
CA THR A 56 10.11 -6.75 0.74
C THR A 56 9.98 -8.08 1.49
N HIS A 57 10.68 -8.22 2.62
CA HIS A 57 10.59 -9.42 3.46
C HIS A 57 9.18 -9.57 4.06
N ILE A 58 8.64 -8.50 4.65
CA ILE A 58 7.28 -8.48 5.21
C ILE A 58 6.24 -8.82 4.15
N THR A 59 6.38 -8.28 2.93
CA THR A 59 5.48 -8.58 1.82
C THR A 59 5.48 -10.06 1.48
N ARG A 60 6.66 -10.69 1.35
CA ARG A 60 6.75 -12.14 1.08
C ARG A 60 6.12 -12.96 2.18
N CYS A 61 6.49 -12.67 3.43
CA CYS A 61 5.91 -13.34 4.60
C CYS A 61 4.37 -13.24 4.61
N ALA A 62 3.81 -12.05 4.33
CA ALA A 62 2.36 -11.86 4.29
C ALA A 62 1.69 -12.70 3.19
N VAL A 63 2.22 -12.66 1.96
CA VAL A 63 1.65 -13.42 0.83
C VAL A 63 1.75 -14.94 1.07
N GLU A 64 2.89 -15.42 1.60
CA GLU A 64 3.10 -16.83 1.90
C GLU A 64 2.13 -17.37 2.98
N HIS A 65 1.68 -16.50 3.90
CA HIS A 65 0.80 -16.92 5.01
C HIS A 65 -0.65 -16.44 4.87
N ALA A 66 -1.02 -15.83 3.74
CA ALA A 66 -2.37 -15.28 3.54
C ALA A 66 -3.45 -16.35 3.24
N ASN A 67 -3.10 -17.63 3.00
CA ASN A 67 -4.04 -18.70 2.68
C ASN A 67 -5.06 -18.33 1.60
N ASP A 68 -4.58 -17.87 0.44
CA ASP A 68 -5.38 -17.42 -0.72
C ASP A 68 -6.19 -16.12 -0.51
N ILE A 69 -6.13 -15.51 0.67
CA ILE A 69 -6.74 -14.18 0.89
C ILE A 69 -5.95 -13.14 0.09
N PRO A 70 -6.60 -12.30 -0.73
CA PRO A 70 -5.94 -11.27 -1.50
C PRO A 70 -5.13 -10.32 -0.62
N VAL A 71 -3.86 -10.06 -1.01
CA VAL A 71 -2.97 -9.16 -0.29
C VAL A 71 -2.73 -7.88 -1.09
N MET A 72 -3.08 -6.74 -0.50
CA MET A 72 -2.74 -5.39 -0.96
C MET A 72 -1.49 -4.92 -0.22
N VAL A 73 -0.50 -4.40 -0.94
CA VAL A 73 0.78 -3.99 -0.36
C VAL A 73 1.03 -2.51 -0.59
N SER A 74 1.32 -1.74 0.47
CA SER A 74 1.72 -0.35 0.31
C SER A 74 3.11 -0.24 -0.31
N ILE A 75 3.24 0.60 -1.34
CA ILE A 75 4.49 0.87 -2.06
C ILE A 75 4.96 2.32 -1.94
N GLY A 76 4.20 3.20 -1.26
CA GLY A 76 4.55 4.61 -1.09
C GLY A 76 5.94 4.78 -0.45
N ALA A 77 6.73 5.71 -0.96
CA ALA A 77 8.05 6.09 -0.46
C ALA A 77 8.39 7.51 -0.90
N LEU A 78 9.44 8.11 -0.31
CA LEU A 78 9.89 9.45 -0.68
C LEU A 78 10.57 9.50 -2.05
N ARG A 79 11.21 8.41 -2.48
CA ARG A 79 11.93 8.33 -3.75
C ARG A 79 11.16 7.49 -4.75
N LEU A 80 11.01 8.00 -5.97
CA LEU A 80 10.38 7.27 -7.07
C LEU A 80 11.05 5.90 -7.31
N ASP A 81 12.38 5.83 -7.29
CA ASP A 81 13.12 4.55 -7.46
C ASP A 81 12.74 3.50 -6.41
N ASP A 82 12.48 3.94 -5.17
CA ASP A 82 12.08 3.03 -4.10
C ASP A 82 10.62 2.56 -4.30
N ILE A 83 9.74 3.45 -4.76
CA ILE A 83 8.37 3.10 -5.14
C ILE A 83 8.38 2.04 -6.25
N LEU A 84 9.15 2.26 -7.31
CA LEU A 84 9.23 1.32 -8.44
C LEU A 84 9.82 -0.03 -8.03
N ARG A 85 10.87 -0.03 -7.20
CA ARG A 85 11.44 -1.27 -6.62
C ARG A 85 10.44 -2.02 -5.74
N LEU A 86 9.71 -1.32 -4.90
CA LEU A 86 8.67 -1.91 -4.04
C LEU A 86 7.52 -2.49 -4.87
N ALA A 87 7.10 -1.77 -5.91
CA ALA A 87 6.08 -2.23 -6.85
C ALA A 87 6.50 -3.53 -7.55
N GLU A 88 7.72 -3.57 -8.09
CA GLU A 88 8.28 -4.77 -8.72
C GLU A 88 8.33 -5.96 -7.75
N ARG A 89 8.85 -5.72 -6.54
CA ARG A 89 9.02 -6.77 -5.52
C ARG A 89 7.67 -7.27 -4.99
N ALA A 90 6.68 -6.39 -4.82
CA ALA A 90 5.33 -6.77 -4.42
C ALA A 90 4.67 -7.68 -5.47
N GLN A 91 4.75 -7.31 -6.75
CA GLN A 91 4.24 -8.12 -7.86
C GLN A 91 4.94 -9.49 -7.93
N LYS A 92 6.27 -9.53 -7.82
CA LYS A 92 7.04 -10.79 -7.81
C LYS A 92 6.71 -11.69 -6.62
N ALA A 93 6.33 -11.10 -5.48
CA ALA A 93 5.90 -11.86 -4.31
C ALA A 93 4.48 -12.41 -4.44
N GLY A 94 3.69 -11.98 -5.43
CA GLY A 94 2.32 -12.43 -5.64
C GLY A 94 1.26 -11.52 -4.97
N ALA A 95 1.59 -10.26 -4.68
CA ALA A 95 0.60 -9.32 -4.21
C ALA A 95 -0.54 -9.15 -5.22
N SER A 96 -1.78 -9.14 -4.73
CA SER A 96 -2.99 -9.02 -5.57
C SER A 96 -3.26 -7.58 -6.00
N SER A 97 -2.74 -6.61 -5.27
CA SER A 97 -2.76 -5.18 -5.61
C SER A 97 -1.70 -4.40 -4.83
N VAL A 98 -1.51 -3.15 -5.21
CA VAL A 98 -0.65 -2.23 -4.47
C VAL A 98 -1.44 -1.01 -4.00
N LEU A 99 -0.97 -0.40 -2.90
CA LEU A 99 -1.53 0.81 -2.29
C LEU A 99 -0.48 1.92 -2.35
N MET A 100 -0.83 3.12 -2.78
CA MET A 100 0.12 4.23 -2.81
C MET A 100 -0.51 5.54 -2.37
N ALA A 101 0.12 6.20 -1.41
CA ALA A 101 -0.11 7.60 -1.07
C ALA A 101 1.04 8.46 -1.63
N PRO A 102 0.80 9.72 -1.99
CA PRO A 102 1.83 10.64 -2.50
C PRO A 102 2.67 11.19 -1.34
N VAL A 103 3.55 10.35 -0.79
CA VAL A 103 4.41 10.71 0.35
C VAL A 103 5.54 11.61 -0.12
N SER A 104 5.72 12.74 0.56
CA SER A 104 6.81 13.68 0.24
C SER A 104 7.29 14.41 1.49
N TYR A 105 8.53 14.91 1.43
CA TYR A 105 9.04 15.83 2.44
C TYR A 105 8.63 17.29 2.15
N GLN A 106 8.64 17.66 0.86
CA GLN A 106 8.18 18.98 0.40
C GLN A 106 6.77 18.85 -0.19
N ARG A 107 6.02 19.95 -0.19
CA ARG A 107 4.68 19.97 -0.79
C ARG A 107 4.77 19.68 -2.29
N LEU A 108 4.02 18.66 -2.71
CA LEU A 108 3.87 18.33 -4.12
C LEU A 108 2.81 19.22 -4.78
N THR A 109 3.04 19.52 -6.04
CA THR A 109 2.03 20.13 -6.92
C THR A 109 1.10 19.04 -7.49
N THR A 110 -0.05 19.46 -8.01
CA THR A 110 -1.01 18.60 -8.71
C THR A 110 -0.34 17.82 -9.86
N ASP A 111 0.47 18.51 -10.67
CA ASP A 111 1.15 17.91 -11.83
C ASP A 111 2.21 16.89 -11.41
N GLU A 112 2.93 17.13 -10.31
CA GLU A 112 3.89 16.17 -9.77
C GLU A 112 3.20 14.91 -9.26
N VAL A 113 2.07 15.04 -8.56
CA VAL A 113 1.29 13.89 -8.11
C VAL A 113 0.71 13.13 -9.29
N TYR A 114 0.12 13.80 -10.29
CA TYR A 114 -0.36 13.13 -11.49
C TYR A 114 0.76 12.34 -12.18
N SER A 115 1.91 12.99 -12.43
CA SER A 115 3.08 12.37 -13.08
C SER A 115 3.64 11.18 -12.29
N LEU A 116 3.59 11.24 -10.96
CA LEU A 116 3.99 10.14 -10.08
C LEU A 116 3.09 8.91 -10.33
N TYR A 117 1.75 9.09 -10.27
CA TYR A 117 0.81 8.00 -10.51
C TYR A 117 0.92 7.46 -11.92
N GLU A 118 1.02 8.32 -12.93
CA GLU A 118 1.20 7.92 -14.32
C GLU A 118 2.47 7.07 -14.51
N THR A 119 3.58 7.46 -13.92
CA THR A 119 4.84 6.72 -14.00
C THR A 119 4.74 5.36 -13.35
N VAL A 120 4.16 5.28 -12.16
CA VAL A 120 4.04 4.03 -11.40
C VAL A 120 3.07 3.07 -12.07
N THR A 121 1.89 3.53 -12.50
CA THR A 121 0.88 2.67 -13.13
C THR A 121 1.35 2.00 -14.40
N ARG A 122 2.25 2.62 -15.16
CA ARG A 122 2.87 2.01 -16.36
C ARG A 122 3.73 0.78 -16.07
N GLN A 123 4.19 0.60 -14.82
CA GLN A 123 5.02 -0.52 -14.39
C GLN A 123 4.23 -1.63 -13.68
N LEU A 124 2.92 -1.45 -13.56
CA LEU A 124 2.06 -2.38 -12.84
C LEU A 124 1.33 -3.34 -13.77
N SER A 125 1.27 -4.60 -13.36
CA SER A 125 0.39 -5.65 -13.90
C SER A 125 -0.77 -5.99 -12.94
N VAL A 126 -0.75 -5.40 -11.74
CA VAL A 126 -1.80 -5.53 -10.72
C VAL A 126 -2.44 -4.17 -10.47
N PRO A 127 -3.70 -4.11 -10.00
CA PRO A 127 -4.36 -2.83 -9.74
C PRO A 127 -3.67 -2.04 -8.60
N LEU A 128 -3.67 -0.72 -8.75
CA LEU A 128 -3.24 0.23 -7.73
C LEU A 128 -4.46 0.85 -7.06
N CYS A 129 -4.46 0.85 -5.74
CA CYS A 129 -5.36 1.62 -4.90
C CYS A 129 -4.71 2.97 -4.55
N VAL A 130 -5.34 4.06 -4.94
CA VAL A 130 -4.91 5.41 -4.52
C VAL A 130 -5.25 5.58 -3.04
N TYR A 131 -4.28 5.99 -2.23
CA TYR A 131 -4.54 6.29 -0.82
C TYR A 131 -4.58 7.80 -0.61
N ASP A 132 -5.79 8.31 -0.48
CA ASP A 132 -6.06 9.70 -0.12
C ASP A 132 -6.08 9.82 1.42
N ASN A 133 -5.02 10.39 1.98
CA ASN A 133 -4.88 10.58 3.42
C ASN A 133 -4.14 11.90 3.71
N PRO A 134 -4.80 13.05 3.51
CA PRO A 134 -4.19 14.36 3.63
C PRO A 134 -3.62 14.63 5.04
N ALA A 135 -4.20 14.02 6.07
CA ALA A 135 -3.72 14.15 7.45
C ALA A 135 -2.27 13.63 7.65
N THR A 136 -1.83 12.66 6.83
CA THR A 136 -0.48 12.09 6.92
C THR A 136 0.44 12.52 5.79
N THR A 137 -0.09 12.77 4.60
CA THR A 137 0.72 13.15 3.42
C THR A 137 0.90 14.65 3.27
N GLY A 138 0.00 15.45 3.86
CA GLY A 138 -0.06 16.89 3.64
C GLY A 138 -0.49 17.29 2.21
N PHE A 139 -0.94 16.30 1.40
CA PHE A 139 -1.48 16.51 0.06
C PHE A 139 -2.96 16.15 0.04
N GLU A 140 -3.77 17.06 -0.51
CA GLU A 140 -5.21 16.90 -0.69
C GLU A 140 -5.51 16.79 -2.19
N PHE A 141 -6.20 15.71 -2.57
CA PHE A 141 -6.65 15.53 -3.95
C PHE A 141 -7.86 16.42 -4.22
N SER A 142 -7.78 17.25 -5.29
CA SER A 142 -9.00 17.83 -5.83
C SER A 142 -9.79 16.78 -6.62
N ASP A 143 -11.09 17.03 -6.82
CA ASP A 143 -11.94 16.13 -7.61
C ASP A 143 -11.37 15.95 -9.04
N GLU A 144 -10.90 17.05 -9.66
CA GLU A 144 -10.32 17.02 -11.01
C GLU A 144 -9.07 16.15 -11.06
N LEU A 145 -8.18 16.25 -10.08
CA LEU A 145 -6.99 15.40 -10.01
C LEU A 145 -7.37 13.95 -9.74
N MET A 146 -8.30 13.71 -8.82
CA MET A 146 -8.75 12.34 -8.52
C MET A 146 -9.35 11.67 -9.75
N PHE A 147 -10.20 12.36 -10.51
CA PHE A 147 -10.73 11.84 -11.78
C PHE A 147 -9.65 11.60 -12.82
N ALA A 148 -8.69 12.51 -12.96
CA ALA A 148 -7.57 12.34 -13.90
C ALA A 148 -6.70 11.12 -13.51
N VAL A 149 -6.38 10.95 -12.23
CA VAL A 149 -5.62 9.79 -11.74
C VAL A 149 -6.43 8.50 -11.89
N ALA A 150 -7.73 8.52 -11.58
CA ALA A 150 -8.61 7.34 -11.72
C ALA A 150 -8.74 6.85 -13.18
N ALA A 151 -8.52 7.74 -14.16
CA ALA A 151 -8.52 7.39 -15.59
C ALA A 151 -7.21 6.73 -16.07
N LEU A 152 -6.15 6.73 -15.26
CA LEU A 152 -4.89 6.08 -15.60
C LEU A 152 -5.04 4.56 -15.64
N PRO A 153 -4.22 3.86 -16.46
CA PRO A 153 -4.24 2.40 -16.50
C PRO A 153 -3.89 1.81 -15.11
N ASN A 154 -4.48 0.66 -14.81
CA ASN A 154 -4.25 -0.07 -13.55
C ASN A 154 -4.70 0.65 -12.26
N ILE A 155 -5.35 1.80 -12.31
CA ILE A 155 -6.03 2.32 -11.12
C ILE A 155 -7.30 1.51 -10.90
N GLY A 156 -7.40 0.86 -9.74
CA GLY A 156 -8.50 -0.05 -9.42
C GLY A 156 -9.46 0.45 -8.34
N SER A 157 -8.99 1.32 -7.46
CA SER A 157 -9.79 1.84 -6.35
C SER A 157 -9.15 3.05 -5.67
N VAL A 158 -9.92 3.69 -4.79
CA VAL A 158 -9.44 4.77 -3.91
C VAL A 158 -9.74 4.36 -2.46
N LYS A 159 -8.75 4.50 -1.59
CA LYS A 159 -8.91 4.38 -0.14
C LYS A 159 -8.91 5.77 0.47
N MET A 160 -10.04 6.16 1.04
CA MET A 160 -10.18 7.43 1.75
C MET A 160 -9.68 7.27 3.20
N GLY A 161 -8.84 8.20 3.65
CA GLY A 161 -8.37 8.22 5.04
C GLY A 161 -9.42 8.73 6.02
N HIS A 162 -10.30 9.61 5.54
CA HIS A 162 -11.41 10.19 6.29
C HIS A 162 -12.55 10.49 5.32
N MET A 163 -13.76 10.13 5.71
CA MET A 163 -14.98 10.56 5.01
C MET A 163 -15.57 11.70 5.84
N PRO A 164 -15.80 12.89 5.26
CA PRO A 164 -16.59 13.91 5.96
C PRO A 164 -17.99 13.35 6.24
N GLU A 165 -18.52 13.69 7.41
CA GLU A 165 -19.88 13.35 7.83
C GLU A 165 -20.94 14.06 6.97
#